data_2b608d5f1ce44ee075a12489999762bb
#
_entry.id   2b608d5f1ce44ee075a12489999762bb
#
_cell.length_a   1.000
_cell.length_b   1.000
_cell.length_c   1.000
_cell.angle_alpha   90.00
_cell.angle_beta   90.00
_cell.angle_gamma   90.00
#
_symmetry.space_group_name_H-M   'P 1'
#
loop_
_entity.id
_entity.type
_entity.pdbx_description
1 polymer ?
#
loop_
_entity_poly.entity_id
_entity_poly.type
_entity_poly.pdbx_seq_one_letter_code
_entity_poly.pdbx_strand_id
1 'polypeptide(L)'
;MNHRLKQSFKRLHAVKRLTGWSRARKTRALGLWWQALLNLDETTQVCTGESQRVLLATSLGAYQPASRLDSLLAMALKLRGAEPHVFLCDSFLPACQLVDAYFYPNQDKFLRHGSRHDVCRTCTEPTASVFEALDVPVHRFSSYVTDLRRHEIGELAAGLPAGDISGYRFSNIAVGEHALAGALR
;
A
#
# COMPACT_ATOMS: atom_id res chain seq x y z
N MET A 1 17.79 4.26 -33.56
CA MET A 1 17.61 3.51 -32.29
C MET A 1 17.52 2.03 -32.59
N ASN A 2 18.50 1.25 -32.15
CA ASN A 2 18.81 -0.10 -32.64
C ASN A 2 17.70 -1.12 -32.32
N HIS A 3 17.28 -1.91 -33.29
CA HIS A 3 16.20 -2.93 -33.20
C HIS A 3 16.44 -3.94 -32.05
N ARG A 4 17.71 -4.25 -31.74
CA ARG A 4 18.13 -5.11 -30.64
C ARG A 4 17.78 -4.53 -29.25
N LEU A 5 17.90 -3.22 -29.09
CA LEU A 5 17.50 -2.53 -27.83
C LEU A 5 15.99 -2.61 -27.58
N LYS A 6 15.16 -2.47 -28.63
CA LYS A 6 13.71 -2.62 -28.52
C LYS A 6 13.28 -4.04 -28.13
N GLN A 7 13.97 -5.08 -28.62
CA GLN A 7 13.68 -6.46 -28.24
C GLN A 7 14.11 -6.78 -26.80
N SER A 8 15.22 -6.23 -26.33
CA SER A 8 15.65 -6.38 -24.93
C SER A 8 14.68 -5.70 -23.96
N PHE A 9 14.16 -4.53 -24.31
CA PHE A 9 13.12 -3.84 -23.52
C PHE A 9 11.81 -4.65 -23.45
N LYS A 10 11.36 -5.24 -24.56
CA LYS A 10 10.15 -6.09 -24.56
C LYS A 10 10.33 -7.34 -23.68
N ARG A 11 11.52 -7.96 -23.71
CA ARG A 11 11.84 -9.11 -22.85
C ARG A 11 11.87 -8.73 -21.36
N LEU A 12 12.42 -7.56 -21.01
CA LEU A 12 12.40 -7.07 -19.62
C LEU A 12 10.98 -6.83 -19.11
N HIS A 13 10.09 -6.29 -19.94
CA HIS A 13 8.68 -6.09 -19.58
C HIS A 13 7.93 -7.43 -19.43
N ALA A 14 8.21 -8.41 -20.26
CA ALA A 14 7.62 -9.74 -20.14
C ALA A 14 8.09 -10.46 -18.86
N VAL A 15 9.38 -10.38 -18.52
CA VAL A 15 9.93 -10.94 -17.29
C VAL A 15 9.34 -10.24 -16.05
N LYS A 16 9.18 -8.93 -16.08
CA LYS A 16 8.53 -8.17 -14.98
C LYS A 16 7.05 -8.57 -14.78
N ARG A 17 6.31 -8.81 -15.87
CA ARG A 17 4.93 -9.33 -15.78
C ARG A 17 4.87 -10.72 -15.17
N LEU A 18 5.77 -11.62 -15.59
CA LEU A 18 5.84 -12.99 -15.06
C LEU A 18 6.24 -13.03 -13.57
N THR A 19 7.19 -12.18 -13.16
CA THR A 19 7.60 -12.07 -11.75
C THR A 19 6.51 -11.44 -10.87
N GLY A 20 5.76 -10.47 -11.38
CA GLY A 20 4.59 -9.91 -10.70
C GLY A 20 3.50 -10.96 -10.46
N TRP A 21 3.21 -11.76 -11.49
CA TRP A 21 2.23 -12.85 -11.41
C TRP A 21 2.67 -13.99 -10.46
N SER A 22 3.95 -14.33 -10.45
CA SER A 22 4.50 -15.32 -9.52
C SER A 22 4.48 -14.83 -8.07
N ARG A 23 4.69 -13.53 -7.84
CA ARG A 23 4.56 -12.91 -6.51
C ARG A 23 3.11 -12.93 -6.03
N ALA A 24 2.15 -12.54 -6.87
CA ALA A 24 0.72 -12.56 -6.54
C ALA A 24 0.26 -13.97 -6.16
N ARG A 25 0.69 -15.01 -6.90
CA ARG A 25 0.41 -16.40 -6.57
C ARG A 25 0.98 -16.82 -5.22
N LYS A 26 2.25 -16.47 -4.94
CA LYS A 26 2.90 -16.80 -3.65
C LYS A 26 2.21 -16.09 -2.48
N THR A 27 1.81 -14.84 -2.67
CA THR A 27 1.16 -14.04 -1.63
C THR A 27 -0.23 -14.60 -1.33
N ARG A 28 -0.99 -14.96 -2.37
CA ARG A 28 -2.30 -15.60 -2.21
C ARG A 28 -2.19 -16.98 -1.54
N ALA A 29 -1.19 -17.78 -1.93
CA ALA A 29 -0.95 -19.07 -1.30
C ALA A 29 -0.61 -18.94 0.19
N LEU A 30 0.14 -17.90 0.58
CA LEU A 30 0.41 -17.59 1.97
C LEU A 30 -0.88 -17.25 2.73
N GLY A 31 -1.74 -16.40 2.15
CA GLY A 31 -3.03 -16.05 2.75
C GLY A 31 -3.93 -17.28 2.97
N LEU A 32 -4.02 -18.16 1.99
CA LEU A 32 -4.78 -19.41 2.11
C LEU A 32 -4.20 -20.32 3.20
N TRP A 33 -2.89 -20.34 3.37
CA TRP A 33 -2.25 -21.12 4.42
C TRP A 33 -2.58 -20.55 5.82
N TRP A 34 -2.56 -19.23 6.00
CA TRP A 34 -2.99 -18.58 7.23
C TRP A 34 -4.46 -18.85 7.54
N GLN A 35 -5.32 -18.82 6.53
CA GLN A 35 -6.74 -19.13 6.69
C GLN A 35 -6.95 -20.59 7.14
N ALA A 36 -6.18 -21.51 6.57
CA ALA A 36 -6.21 -22.92 7.00
C ALA A 36 -5.79 -23.07 8.47
N LEU A 37 -4.79 -22.31 8.93
CA LEU A 37 -4.39 -22.30 10.34
C LEU A 37 -5.48 -21.74 11.26
N LEU A 38 -6.16 -20.67 10.84
CA LEU A 38 -7.29 -20.11 11.60
C LEU A 38 -8.43 -21.12 11.78
N ASN A 39 -8.70 -21.92 10.74
CA ASN A 39 -9.76 -22.93 10.78
C ASN A 39 -9.40 -24.14 11.65
N LEU A 40 -8.11 -24.38 11.94
CA LEU A 40 -7.67 -25.47 12.80
C LEU A 40 -7.83 -25.16 14.30
N ASP A 41 -7.98 -23.88 14.65
CA ASP A 41 -7.97 -23.42 16.03
C ASP A 41 -9.35 -22.92 16.50
N GLU A 42 -10.39 -23.72 16.26
CA GLU A 42 -11.75 -23.44 16.79
C GLU A 42 -11.82 -23.40 18.33
N THR A 43 -10.73 -23.79 19.02
CA THR A 43 -10.73 -23.90 20.48
C THR A 43 -10.16 -22.68 21.21
N THR A 44 -9.58 -21.71 20.48
CA THR A 44 -8.86 -20.59 21.10
C THR A 44 -9.65 -19.27 21.11
N GLN A 45 -10.96 -19.30 21.01
CA GLN A 45 -11.76 -18.09 21.26
C GLN A 45 -11.74 -17.74 22.75
N VAL A 46 -10.77 -16.96 23.15
CA VAL A 46 -10.62 -16.41 24.51
C VAL A 46 -11.02 -14.94 24.52
N CYS A 47 -12.22 -14.60 24.08
CA CYS A 47 -12.75 -13.26 24.28
C CYS A 47 -14.25 -13.31 24.55
N THR A 48 -14.63 -13.11 25.81
CA THR A 48 -16.00 -12.93 26.32
C THR A 48 -16.39 -11.45 26.38
N GLY A 49 -15.99 -10.63 25.40
CA GLY A 49 -16.28 -9.20 25.37
C GLY A 49 -16.72 -8.72 23.99
N GLU A 50 -17.16 -7.46 23.88
CA GLU A 50 -17.40 -6.82 22.60
C GLU A 50 -16.15 -6.91 21.71
N SER A 51 -16.32 -7.36 20.46
CA SER A 51 -15.20 -7.47 19.52
C SER A 51 -14.58 -6.10 19.25
N GLN A 52 -13.32 -5.94 19.62
CA GLN A 52 -12.60 -4.69 19.43
C GLN A 52 -12.17 -4.54 17.98
N ARG A 53 -12.60 -3.46 17.31
CA ARG A 53 -12.14 -3.13 15.95
C ARG A 53 -10.77 -2.49 15.98
N VAL A 54 -9.84 -3.01 15.17
CA VAL A 54 -8.46 -2.55 15.09
C VAL A 54 -8.11 -2.23 13.63
N LEU A 55 -7.73 -0.97 13.36
CA LEU A 55 -7.27 -0.55 12.05
C LEU A 55 -5.75 -0.74 11.91
N LEU A 56 -5.34 -1.56 10.94
CA LEU A 56 -3.96 -1.71 10.50
C LEU A 56 -3.72 -0.77 9.31
N ALA A 57 -2.99 0.31 9.54
CA ALA A 57 -2.72 1.32 8.52
C ALA A 57 -1.52 0.91 7.64
N THR A 58 -1.64 -0.22 6.95
CA THR A 58 -0.64 -0.78 6.04
C THR A 58 -0.60 0.01 4.72
N SER A 59 -0.27 1.26 4.71
CA SER A 59 -0.45 2.13 3.54
C SER A 59 0.23 1.66 2.25
N LEU A 60 1.31 0.86 2.32
CA LEU A 60 2.10 0.42 1.17
C LEU A 60 2.21 -1.11 1.09
N GLY A 61 1.50 -1.70 0.13
CA GLY A 61 1.47 -3.16 -0.05
C GLY A 61 2.77 -3.79 -0.56
N ALA A 62 3.54 -3.08 -1.38
CA ALA A 62 4.76 -3.66 -1.98
C ALA A 62 5.95 -3.76 -1.02
N TYR A 63 5.90 -3.13 0.14
CA TYR A 63 6.93 -3.33 1.15
C TYR A 63 6.68 -4.63 1.90
N GLN A 64 7.17 -5.71 1.31
CA GLN A 64 6.91 -7.09 1.74
C GLN A 64 7.18 -7.38 3.22
N PRO A 65 8.25 -6.87 3.87
CA PRO A 65 8.45 -7.11 5.30
C PRO A 65 7.31 -6.57 6.15
N ALA A 66 6.86 -5.33 5.90
CA ALA A 66 5.77 -4.72 6.65
C ALA A 66 4.44 -5.42 6.38
N SER A 67 4.08 -5.66 5.11
CA SER A 67 2.80 -6.29 4.78
C SER A 67 2.68 -7.73 5.32
N ARG A 68 3.80 -8.45 5.44
CA ARG A 68 3.82 -9.76 6.10
C ARG A 68 3.64 -9.66 7.62
N LEU A 69 4.30 -8.69 8.25
CA LEU A 69 4.14 -8.44 9.67
C LEU A 69 2.70 -8.06 9.99
N ASP A 70 2.11 -7.17 9.19
CA ASP A 70 0.72 -6.75 9.35
C ASP A 70 -0.26 -7.90 9.14
N SER A 71 0.01 -8.81 8.19
CA SER A 71 -0.83 -10.00 8.00
C SER A 71 -0.75 -10.98 9.18
N LEU A 72 0.43 -11.14 9.78
CA LEU A 72 0.59 -11.91 11.01
C LEU A 72 -0.14 -11.26 12.20
N LEU A 73 -0.05 -9.94 12.30
CA LEU A 73 -0.75 -9.18 13.34
C LEU A 73 -2.27 -9.29 13.18
N ALA A 74 -2.77 -9.15 11.95
CA ALA A 74 -4.19 -9.32 11.65
C ALA A 74 -4.68 -10.72 12.08
N MET A 75 -3.93 -11.75 11.75
CA MET A 75 -4.24 -13.11 12.17
C MET A 75 -4.25 -13.26 13.71
N ALA A 76 -3.22 -12.74 14.37
CA ALA A 76 -3.13 -12.81 15.84
C ALA A 76 -4.27 -12.06 16.53
N LEU A 77 -4.73 -10.94 15.97
CA LEU A 77 -5.88 -10.19 16.45
C LEU A 77 -7.18 -10.99 16.27
N LYS A 78 -7.38 -11.60 15.11
CA LYS A 78 -8.56 -12.47 14.87
C LYS A 78 -8.60 -13.64 15.86
N LEU A 79 -7.49 -14.32 16.08
CA LEU A 79 -7.40 -15.42 17.05
C LEU A 79 -7.74 -14.98 18.48
N ARG A 80 -7.59 -13.70 18.80
CA ARG A 80 -7.98 -13.12 20.07
C ARG A 80 -9.38 -12.51 20.10
N GLY A 81 -10.18 -12.75 19.05
CA GLY A 81 -11.56 -12.26 18.95
C GLY A 81 -11.69 -10.79 18.58
N ALA A 82 -10.61 -10.11 18.17
CA ALA A 82 -10.68 -8.77 17.63
C ALA A 82 -11.10 -8.80 16.14
N GLU A 83 -11.59 -7.67 15.65
CA GLU A 83 -11.97 -7.45 14.25
C GLU A 83 -10.96 -6.53 13.57
N PRO A 84 -9.88 -7.09 12.96
CA PRO A 84 -8.90 -6.28 12.25
C PRO A 84 -9.46 -5.77 10.92
N HIS A 85 -9.14 -4.52 10.60
CA HIS A 85 -9.39 -3.87 9.32
C HIS A 85 -8.07 -3.38 8.75
N VAL A 86 -7.89 -3.41 7.44
CA VAL A 86 -6.67 -2.95 6.79
C VAL A 86 -6.96 -1.76 5.89
N PHE A 87 -6.07 -0.76 5.91
CA PHE A 87 -6.16 0.43 5.09
C PHE A 87 -5.01 0.47 4.09
N LEU A 88 -5.32 0.31 2.78
CA LEU A 88 -4.34 0.23 1.69
C LEU A 88 -4.47 1.37 0.70
N CYS A 89 -3.31 1.85 0.25
CA CYS A 89 -3.22 2.72 -0.91
C CYS A 89 -3.49 1.94 -2.19
N ASP A 90 -4.44 2.42 -2.99
CA ASP A 90 -4.85 1.87 -4.29
C ASP A 90 -4.45 2.79 -5.45
N SER A 91 -3.22 3.25 -5.45
CA SER A 91 -2.69 4.26 -6.41
C SER A 91 -3.22 5.67 -6.17
N PHE A 92 -3.75 5.91 -4.99
CA PHE A 92 -4.37 7.20 -4.65
C PHE A 92 -3.34 8.28 -4.32
N LEU A 93 -2.26 7.92 -3.64
CA LEU A 93 -1.24 8.88 -3.21
C LEU A 93 -0.51 9.48 -4.41
N PRO A 94 -0.37 10.82 -4.49
CA PRO A 94 0.30 11.50 -5.60
C PRO A 94 1.80 11.26 -5.63
N ALA A 95 2.41 10.94 -4.49
CA ALA A 95 3.84 10.64 -4.34
C ALA A 95 4.03 9.34 -3.56
N CYS A 96 4.99 8.51 -3.98
CA CYS A 96 5.28 7.25 -3.36
C CYS A 96 6.75 6.86 -3.59
N GLN A 97 7.50 6.61 -2.53
CA GLN A 97 8.91 6.20 -2.61
C GLN A 97 9.13 4.93 -3.46
N LEU A 98 8.18 4.00 -3.48
CA LEU A 98 8.28 2.80 -4.32
C LEU A 98 8.18 3.12 -5.80
N VAL A 99 7.33 4.08 -6.17
CA VAL A 99 7.19 4.53 -7.55
C VAL A 99 8.39 5.36 -7.96
N ASP A 100 8.87 6.24 -7.09
CA ASP A 100 10.07 7.04 -7.31
C ASP A 100 11.30 6.14 -7.51
N ALA A 101 11.54 5.20 -6.60
CA ALA A 101 12.62 4.22 -6.72
C ALA A 101 12.54 3.37 -8.00
N TYR A 102 11.32 3.07 -8.48
CA TYR A 102 11.11 2.33 -9.71
C TYR A 102 11.53 3.12 -10.96
N PHE A 103 11.29 4.44 -10.96
CA PHE A 103 11.62 5.32 -12.07
C PHE A 103 13.02 5.89 -12.00
N TYR A 104 13.70 5.79 -10.89
CA TYR A 104 15.08 6.26 -10.76
C TYR A 104 16.00 5.66 -11.84
N PRO A 105 16.87 6.41 -12.49
CA PRO A 105 17.12 7.86 -12.30
C PRO A 105 16.22 8.79 -13.14
N ASN A 106 15.20 8.29 -13.80
CA ASN A 106 14.37 9.09 -14.73
C ASN A 106 13.15 9.70 -14.02
N GLN A 107 13.39 10.73 -13.24
CA GLN A 107 12.35 11.47 -12.51
C GLN A 107 11.31 12.14 -13.42
N ASP A 108 11.68 12.56 -14.64
CA ASP A 108 10.73 13.13 -15.61
C ASP A 108 9.63 12.13 -15.96
N LYS A 109 9.94 10.85 -15.94
CA LYS A 109 8.96 9.81 -16.19
C LYS A 109 7.99 9.66 -15.02
N PHE A 110 8.49 9.80 -13.80
CA PHE A 110 7.66 9.83 -12.61
C PHE A 110 6.72 11.04 -12.61
N LEU A 111 7.23 12.23 -12.89
CA LEU A 111 6.45 13.48 -12.95
C LEU A 111 5.33 13.41 -13.99
N ARG A 112 5.58 12.75 -15.14
CA ARG A 112 4.58 12.61 -16.21
C ARG A 112 3.51 11.55 -15.94
N HIS A 113 3.87 10.45 -15.29
CA HIS A 113 2.98 9.31 -15.10
C HIS A 113 2.36 9.24 -13.71
N GLY A 114 2.96 9.93 -12.73
CA GLY A 114 2.48 9.95 -11.35
C GLY A 114 2.45 8.56 -10.71
N SER A 115 1.62 8.41 -9.70
CA SER A 115 1.43 7.16 -8.96
C SER A 115 0.60 6.11 -9.72
N ARG A 116 -0.18 6.51 -10.73
CA ARG A 116 -1.05 5.62 -11.53
C ARG A 116 -0.25 4.85 -12.58
N HIS A 117 0.63 3.99 -12.14
CA HIS A 117 1.47 3.17 -13.02
C HIS A 117 1.28 1.68 -12.72
N ASP A 118 1.77 0.81 -13.61
CA ASP A 118 1.78 -0.66 -13.43
C ASP A 118 2.36 -1.11 -12.08
N VAL A 119 3.28 -0.31 -11.49
CA VAL A 119 3.85 -0.54 -10.16
C VAL A 119 2.79 -0.54 -9.07
N CYS A 120 1.85 0.42 -9.10
CA CYS A 120 0.80 0.52 -8.08
C CYS A 120 -0.10 -0.70 -8.09
N ARG A 121 -0.47 -1.20 -9.26
CA ARG A 121 -1.27 -2.43 -9.38
C ARG A 121 -0.54 -3.65 -8.81
N THR A 122 0.78 -3.77 -9.05
CA THR A 122 1.60 -4.87 -8.49
C THR A 122 1.89 -4.69 -7.00
N CYS A 123 1.67 -3.49 -6.46
CA CYS A 123 1.75 -3.19 -5.04
C CYS A 123 0.47 -3.60 -4.31
N THR A 124 -0.68 -3.09 -4.75
CA THR A 124 -1.95 -3.19 -4.04
C THR A 124 -2.58 -4.58 -4.12
N GLU A 125 -2.75 -5.10 -5.35
CA GLU A 125 -3.53 -6.33 -5.55
C GLU A 125 -2.97 -7.57 -4.82
N PRO A 126 -1.65 -7.85 -4.83
CA PRO A 126 -1.13 -9.00 -4.11
C PRO A 126 -1.31 -8.89 -2.60
N THR A 127 -1.23 -7.68 -2.05
CA THR A 127 -1.37 -7.46 -0.61
C THR A 127 -2.83 -7.51 -0.19
N ALA A 128 -3.73 -6.88 -0.94
CA ALA A 128 -5.16 -6.99 -0.72
C ALA A 128 -5.62 -8.46 -0.70
N SER A 129 -5.14 -9.26 -1.67
CA SER A 129 -5.48 -10.69 -1.76
C SER A 129 -5.06 -11.51 -0.52
N VAL A 130 -4.02 -11.10 0.20
CA VAL A 130 -3.64 -11.77 1.47
C VAL A 130 -4.68 -11.50 2.54
N PHE A 131 -5.04 -10.23 2.73
CA PHE A 131 -6.00 -9.86 3.75
C PHE A 131 -7.41 -10.36 3.43
N GLU A 132 -7.80 -10.33 2.16
CA GLU A 132 -9.06 -10.93 1.69
C GLU A 132 -9.10 -12.45 1.95
N ALA A 133 -7.99 -13.16 1.77
CA ALA A 133 -7.87 -14.58 2.08
C ALA A 133 -7.93 -14.88 3.59
N LEU A 134 -7.58 -13.91 4.43
CA LEU A 134 -7.74 -13.96 5.89
C LEU A 134 -9.13 -13.51 6.36
N ASP A 135 -10.03 -13.17 5.42
CA ASP A 135 -11.33 -12.58 5.74
C ASP A 135 -11.16 -11.32 6.61
N VAL A 136 -10.23 -10.45 6.20
CA VAL A 136 -9.96 -9.15 6.82
C VAL A 136 -10.44 -8.06 5.86
N PRO A 137 -11.37 -7.17 6.27
CA PRO A 137 -11.84 -6.07 5.42
C PRO A 137 -10.70 -5.15 4.97
N VAL A 138 -10.61 -4.93 3.65
CA VAL A 138 -9.63 -4.05 3.04
C VAL A 138 -10.30 -2.74 2.63
N HIS A 139 -9.90 -1.66 3.28
CA HIS A 139 -10.33 -0.30 2.98
C HIS A 139 -9.32 0.36 2.03
N ARG A 140 -9.81 0.93 0.94
CA ARG A 140 -8.99 1.60 -0.08
C ARG A 140 -9.05 3.11 0.12
N PHE A 141 -7.95 3.81 -0.07
CA PHE A 141 -7.90 5.28 0.09
C PHE A 141 -8.92 5.99 -0.81
N SER A 142 -9.06 5.54 -2.06
CA SER A 142 -10.02 6.13 -3.00
C SER A 142 -11.48 6.04 -2.56
N SER A 143 -11.81 5.11 -1.66
CA SER A 143 -13.17 4.96 -1.13
C SER A 143 -13.54 6.03 -0.10
N TYR A 144 -12.56 6.73 0.47
CA TYR A 144 -12.76 7.70 1.55
C TYR A 144 -12.45 9.14 1.15
N VAL A 145 -11.69 9.34 0.07
CA VAL A 145 -11.29 10.66 -0.39
C VAL A 145 -11.82 10.88 -1.80
N THR A 146 -12.75 11.83 -1.95
CA THR A 146 -13.32 12.20 -3.25
C THR A 146 -12.30 12.93 -4.13
N ASP A 147 -12.51 12.92 -5.45
CA ASP A 147 -11.66 13.66 -6.40
C ASP A 147 -11.69 15.18 -6.10
N LEU A 148 -12.82 15.72 -5.65
CA LEU A 148 -12.94 17.12 -5.22
C LEU A 148 -11.99 17.40 -4.03
N ARG A 149 -12.03 16.57 -3.01
CA ARG A 149 -11.16 16.74 -1.83
C ARG A 149 -9.69 16.57 -2.19
N ARG A 150 -9.38 15.68 -3.12
CA ARG A 150 -8.03 15.50 -3.64
C ARG A 150 -7.53 16.75 -4.37
N HIS A 151 -8.40 17.38 -5.17
CA HIS A 151 -8.09 18.64 -5.85
C HIS A 151 -7.84 19.77 -4.84
N GLU A 152 -8.73 19.97 -3.87
CA GLU A 152 -8.57 20.96 -2.79
C GLU A 152 -7.24 20.82 -2.04
N ILE A 153 -6.86 19.57 -1.69
CA ILE A 153 -5.58 19.30 -1.03
C ILE A 153 -4.40 19.60 -1.96
N GLY A 154 -4.53 19.31 -3.25
CA GLY A 154 -3.52 19.62 -4.26
C GLY A 154 -3.27 21.10 -4.41
N GLU A 155 -4.33 21.91 -4.49
CA GLU A 155 -4.27 23.38 -4.56
C GLU A 155 -3.64 23.98 -3.29
N LEU A 156 -4.06 23.47 -2.12
CA LEU A 156 -3.49 23.89 -0.85
C LEU A 156 -1.98 23.58 -0.78
N ALA A 157 -1.57 22.40 -1.20
CA ALA A 157 -0.17 21.99 -1.20
C ALA A 157 0.66 22.81 -2.21
N ALA A 158 0.10 23.10 -3.39
CA ALA A 158 0.76 23.94 -4.41
C ALA A 158 0.91 25.41 -3.98
N GLY A 159 -0.03 25.90 -3.19
CA GLY A 159 -0.01 27.28 -2.65
C GLY A 159 0.88 27.46 -1.44
N LEU A 160 1.42 26.40 -0.84
CA LEU A 160 2.23 26.48 0.37
C LEU A 160 3.68 26.86 0.04
N PRO A 161 4.20 28.00 0.54
CA PRO A 161 5.59 28.36 0.33
C PRO A 161 6.56 27.32 0.89
N ALA A 162 7.65 27.05 0.19
CA ALA A 162 8.61 26.02 0.60
C ALA A 162 9.15 26.22 2.02
N GLY A 163 9.34 27.47 2.46
CA GLY A 163 9.80 27.80 3.82
C GLY A 163 8.78 27.51 4.91
N ASP A 164 7.49 27.44 4.57
CA ASP A 164 6.41 27.25 5.54
C ASP A 164 5.98 25.79 5.66
N ILE A 165 6.49 24.92 4.78
CA ILE A 165 6.11 23.49 4.78
C ILE A 165 6.38 22.85 6.13
N SER A 166 7.55 23.07 6.73
CA SER A 166 7.92 22.45 8.02
C SER A 166 6.98 22.80 9.16
N GLY A 167 6.50 24.04 9.18
CA GLY A 167 5.58 24.54 10.20
C GLY A 167 4.11 24.21 9.96
N TYR A 168 3.77 23.64 8.79
CA TYR A 168 2.37 23.41 8.43
C TYR A 168 1.71 22.37 9.32
N ARG A 169 0.54 22.74 9.89
CA ARG A 169 -0.27 21.87 10.74
C ARG A 169 -1.68 21.77 10.19
N PHE A 170 -2.20 20.54 10.19
CA PHE A 170 -3.58 20.26 9.85
C PHE A 170 -4.27 19.63 11.06
N SER A 171 -5.37 20.22 11.54
CA SER A 171 -6.07 19.75 12.72
C SER A 171 -5.14 19.45 13.91
N ASN A 172 -4.19 20.35 14.15
CA ASN A 172 -3.16 20.24 15.19
C ASN A 172 -2.09 19.13 14.97
N ILE A 173 -2.11 18.41 13.85
CA ILE A 173 -1.09 17.42 13.47
C ILE A 173 0.02 18.13 12.69
N ALA A 174 1.29 17.85 13.02
CA ALA A 174 2.48 18.42 12.36
C ALA A 174 2.72 17.77 10.98
N VAL A 175 1.81 17.96 10.03
CA VAL A 175 1.82 17.30 8.72
C VAL A 175 3.05 17.71 7.90
N GLY A 176 3.43 18.99 7.95
CA GLY A 176 4.55 19.53 7.19
C GLY A 176 5.89 18.97 7.61
N GLU A 177 6.14 18.80 8.89
CA GLU A 177 7.35 18.18 9.44
C GLU A 177 7.50 16.72 8.93
N HIS A 178 6.42 15.95 8.99
CA HIS A 178 6.42 14.58 8.48
C HIS A 178 6.61 14.50 6.97
N ALA A 179 6.01 15.41 6.20
CA ALA A 179 6.17 15.48 4.76
C ALA A 179 7.62 15.77 4.36
N LEU A 180 8.26 16.74 5.02
CA LEU A 180 9.67 17.05 4.80
C LEU A 180 10.60 15.88 5.18
N ALA A 181 10.39 15.25 6.31
CA ALA A 181 11.16 14.07 6.72
C ALA A 181 11.05 12.94 5.69
N GLY A 182 9.92 12.80 5.01
CA GLY A 182 9.73 11.85 3.92
C GLY A 182 10.42 12.24 2.61
N ALA A 183 10.48 13.54 2.29
CA ALA A 183 11.05 14.06 1.04
C ALA A 183 12.57 14.15 1.05
N LEU A 184 13.20 14.29 2.22
CA LEU A 184 14.65 14.45 2.38
C LEU A 184 15.44 13.14 2.58
N ARG A 185 14.77 12.00 2.42
CA ARG A 185 15.40 10.67 2.48
C ARG A 185 15.88 10.25 1.11
#